data_8bab1a0249e603229890b83f2d7c64ec
#
_entry.id   8bab1a0249e603229890b83f2d7c64ec
#
_cell.length_a   1.000
_cell.length_b   1.000
_cell.length_c   1.000
_cell.angle_alpha   90.00
_cell.angle_beta   90.00
_cell.angle_gamma   90.00
#
_symmetry.space_group_name_H-M   'P 1'
#
loop_
_entity.id
_entity.type
_entity.pdbx_description
1 polymer ?
#
loop_
_entity_poly.entity_id
_entity_poly.type
_entity_poly.pdbx_seq_one_letter_code
_entity_poly.pdbx_strand_id
1 'polypeptide(L)'
;MIPEEIVAEILRRTDIVALIGGYLPLKAAGRTHKTLCPFHTEKTPSFTVNPERQIFHCFGCGEGGDAIAFLVKHERLTFPEAVRMLAERVGVPLPARSGGSSEGEVRLPLLEAQQQALEHFRENLCGQEGSAARQYLAARGLTPPLMERFQLGYAQPRWDGLLRALRKRGHPDRLLEAAGLIVARQTGTTGTRGPGYYDRFRNRLMIPIWDVSGRVVGFGGRALDENEVKYINSPETAVYRKGTHLYALNLAARAIREHDRALVVEGYFDAIMLHAHGFDYAVAALGTALTTEQARLLSRYATTVVLLFDPDAPGIEAARRSLAHLINTDLNWRIVLLSGGLDPDAYVRTHGAAAFSVALDGAKDLVEFFLDRRVSGLDMADPLQRARVVDALVEVVAGIDNPIRREGHVQRLAQRTGIMDRSLLEAVARQRGRVGRQDAGQASFPPAAPPPSAEEQLIYIALNYPTWRERIATALAPEDVRDPVLRRIFIEFIQTDESGVSPGSPENARPLSLQPEDVQRRLSSLWARDPWSVDAEESGDPLTGGKGPGALRRTVDDCLVRISQLRSAAERQALRRALEAADRNGDSEQAVRLLAEHPSVKRGRAIQ
;
A
#
# COMPACT_ATOMS: atom_id res chain seq x y z
N MET A 1 -20.12 -20.14 -7.17
CA MET A 1 -19.88 -21.40 -6.44
C MET A 1 -19.26 -22.38 -7.43
N ILE A 2 -18.22 -23.14 -7.06
CA ILE A 2 -17.63 -24.13 -7.98
C ILE A 2 -18.59 -25.33 -8.00
N PRO A 3 -19.01 -25.84 -9.16
CA PRO A 3 -19.92 -27.00 -9.25
C PRO A 3 -19.31 -28.24 -8.60
N GLU A 4 -20.12 -29.02 -7.89
CA GLU A 4 -19.68 -30.23 -7.19
C GLU A 4 -19.08 -31.27 -8.14
N GLU A 5 -19.58 -31.37 -9.34
CA GLU A 5 -19.10 -32.28 -10.40
C GLU A 5 -17.63 -32.00 -10.76
N ILE A 6 -17.24 -30.73 -10.81
CA ILE A 6 -15.88 -30.32 -11.11
C ILE A 6 -14.95 -30.58 -9.92
N VAL A 7 -15.43 -30.33 -8.71
CA VAL A 7 -14.68 -30.67 -7.49
C VAL A 7 -14.42 -32.19 -7.45
N ALA A 8 -15.44 -33.00 -7.76
CA ALA A 8 -15.31 -34.45 -7.83
C ALA A 8 -14.32 -34.91 -8.93
N GLU A 9 -14.32 -34.23 -10.10
CA GLU A 9 -13.37 -34.51 -11.18
C GLU A 9 -11.93 -34.19 -10.79
N ILE A 10 -11.70 -33.05 -10.12
CA ILE A 10 -10.39 -32.66 -9.61
C ILE A 10 -9.88 -33.68 -8.60
N LEU A 11 -10.72 -34.08 -7.65
CA LEU A 11 -10.36 -35.09 -6.65
C LEU A 11 -10.03 -36.45 -7.28
N ARG A 12 -10.81 -36.89 -8.30
CA ARG A 12 -10.54 -38.15 -9.02
C ARG A 12 -9.19 -38.14 -9.75
N ARG A 13 -8.75 -36.98 -10.28
CA ARG A 13 -7.48 -36.84 -10.99
C ARG A 13 -6.30 -36.58 -10.05
N THR A 14 -6.56 -36.21 -8.81
CA THR A 14 -5.52 -35.91 -7.83
C THR A 14 -5.08 -37.19 -7.11
N ASP A 15 -3.82 -37.54 -7.19
CA ASP A 15 -3.23 -38.56 -6.34
C ASP A 15 -2.83 -37.91 -5.00
N ILE A 16 -3.53 -38.29 -3.94
CA ILE A 16 -3.30 -37.76 -2.59
C ILE A 16 -1.90 -38.13 -2.04
N VAL A 17 -1.36 -39.30 -2.40
CA VAL A 17 -0.04 -39.74 -1.97
C VAL A 17 1.04 -38.86 -2.62
N ALA A 18 0.93 -38.64 -3.93
CA ALA A 18 1.82 -37.75 -4.66
C ALA A 18 1.69 -36.28 -4.22
N LEU A 19 0.47 -35.86 -3.84
CA LEU A 19 0.24 -34.53 -3.31
C LEU A 19 0.92 -34.35 -1.95
N ILE A 20 0.56 -35.19 -0.99
CA ILE A 20 1.07 -35.08 0.41
C ILE A 20 2.56 -35.40 0.47
N GLY A 21 3.05 -36.33 -0.36
CA GLY A 21 4.46 -36.65 -0.49
C GLY A 21 5.35 -35.49 -0.94
N GLY A 22 4.76 -34.49 -1.63
CA GLY A 22 5.43 -33.23 -1.95
C GLY A 22 5.63 -32.29 -0.74
N TYR A 23 4.91 -32.52 0.34
CA TYR A 23 4.97 -31.72 1.58
C TYR A 23 5.63 -32.48 2.75
N LEU A 24 5.37 -33.78 2.86
CA LEU A 24 5.73 -34.60 4.01
C LEU A 24 6.45 -35.87 3.58
N PRO A 25 7.47 -36.33 4.31
CA PRO A 25 8.16 -37.59 4.03
C PRO A 25 7.25 -38.80 4.36
N LEU A 26 6.55 -39.32 3.36
CA LEU A 26 5.67 -40.49 3.52
C LEU A 26 6.45 -41.80 3.50
N LYS A 27 6.18 -42.70 4.47
CA LYS A 27 6.71 -44.05 4.51
C LYS A 27 5.61 -45.06 4.24
N ALA A 28 5.83 -46.01 3.34
CA ALA A 28 4.88 -47.09 3.07
C ALA A 28 4.67 -47.96 4.34
N ALA A 29 3.41 -48.24 4.66
CA ALA A 29 2.99 -49.05 5.79
C ALA A 29 1.83 -49.98 5.37
N GLY A 30 2.17 -51.09 4.71
CA GLY A 30 1.19 -52.01 4.11
C GLY A 30 0.45 -51.34 2.92
N ARG A 31 -0.88 -51.27 3.02
CA ARG A 31 -1.73 -50.61 2.01
C ARG A 31 -1.86 -49.10 2.18
N THR A 32 -1.19 -48.52 3.16
CA THR A 32 -1.27 -47.09 3.48
C THR A 32 0.13 -46.50 3.56
N HIS A 33 0.20 -45.15 3.67
CA HIS A 33 1.45 -44.44 3.96
C HIS A 33 1.31 -43.72 5.28
N LYS A 34 2.41 -43.62 6.05
CA LYS A 34 2.43 -43.00 7.37
C LYS A 34 3.55 -41.97 7.49
N THR A 35 3.28 -40.93 8.25
CA THR A 35 4.25 -39.90 8.65
C THR A 35 3.87 -39.28 9.99
N LEU A 36 4.72 -38.37 10.49
CA LEU A 36 4.36 -37.52 11.61
C LEU A 36 3.28 -36.51 11.16
N CYS A 37 2.33 -36.23 12.03
CA CYS A 37 1.24 -35.31 11.70
C CYS A 37 1.71 -33.87 11.59
N PRO A 38 1.34 -33.13 10.53
CA PRO A 38 1.69 -31.72 10.40
C PRO A 38 0.74 -30.81 11.21
N PHE A 39 -0.33 -31.35 11.79
CA PHE A 39 -1.37 -30.57 12.47
C PHE A 39 -1.25 -30.60 13.99
N HIS A 40 -0.41 -31.48 14.57
CA HIS A 40 -0.08 -31.53 16.01
C HIS A 40 1.31 -32.08 16.21
N THR A 41 1.91 -31.79 17.37
CA THR A 41 3.25 -32.26 17.73
C THR A 41 3.18 -33.67 18.25
N GLU A 42 3.91 -34.59 17.60
CA GLU A 42 4.01 -36.00 18.04
C GLU A 42 5.39 -36.58 17.77
N LYS A 43 5.74 -37.67 18.48
CA LYS A 43 7.01 -38.40 18.31
C LYS A 43 6.86 -39.68 17.49
N THR A 44 5.66 -40.23 17.42
CA THR A 44 5.33 -41.48 16.72
C THR A 44 4.37 -41.18 15.56
N PRO A 45 4.63 -41.70 14.34
CA PRO A 45 3.79 -41.44 13.20
C PRO A 45 2.35 -41.91 13.37
N SER A 46 1.39 -41.01 13.47
CA SER A 46 -0.05 -41.28 13.54
C SER A 46 -0.85 -40.79 12.32
N PHE A 47 -0.21 -39.98 11.47
CA PHE A 47 -0.83 -39.49 10.23
C PHE A 47 -0.75 -40.55 9.14
N THR A 48 -1.90 -41.00 8.68
CA THR A 48 -2.03 -42.09 7.70
C THR A 48 -2.70 -41.56 6.42
N VAL A 49 -2.14 -41.92 5.26
CA VAL A 49 -2.71 -41.61 3.94
C VAL A 49 -3.14 -42.92 3.28
N ASN A 50 -4.38 -43.01 2.87
CA ASN A 50 -4.97 -44.17 2.19
C ASN A 50 -5.08 -43.90 0.68
N PRO A 51 -4.27 -44.54 -0.17
CA PRO A 51 -4.29 -44.33 -1.61
C PRO A 51 -5.55 -44.90 -2.30
N GLU A 52 -6.16 -45.95 -1.75
CA GLU A 52 -7.37 -46.54 -2.36
C GLU A 52 -8.61 -45.65 -2.16
N ARG A 53 -8.69 -45.02 -0.98
CA ARG A 53 -9.81 -44.13 -0.63
C ARG A 53 -9.55 -42.67 -0.94
N GLN A 54 -8.33 -42.30 -1.32
CA GLN A 54 -7.89 -40.94 -1.57
C GLN A 54 -8.16 -39.98 -0.39
N ILE A 55 -7.90 -40.45 0.85
CA ILE A 55 -8.09 -39.70 2.10
C ILE A 55 -6.85 -39.79 3.00
N PHE A 56 -6.69 -38.82 3.86
CA PHE A 56 -5.79 -38.89 5.01
C PHE A 56 -6.58 -38.90 6.32
N HIS A 57 -5.99 -39.45 7.37
CA HIS A 57 -6.51 -39.40 8.73
C HIS A 57 -5.35 -39.49 9.75
N CYS A 58 -5.40 -38.62 10.73
CA CYS A 58 -4.47 -38.66 11.88
C CYS A 58 -5.14 -39.31 13.10
N PHE A 59 -4.61 -40.44 13.56
CA PHE A 59 -5.13 -41.13 14.73
C PHE A 59 -4.73 -40.46 16.05
N GLY A 60 -3.84 -39.44 16.04
CA GLY A 60 -3.45 -38.68 17.23
C GLY A 60 -4.41 -37.52 17.51
N CYS A 61 -4.69 -36.66 16.53
CA CYS A 61 -5.54 -35.47 16.70
C CYS A 61 -6.92 -35.58 16.06
N GLY A 62 -7.24 -36.67 15.34
CA GLY A 62 -8.53 -36.87 14.67
C GLY A 62 -8.71 -36.12 13.33
N GLU A 63 -7.72 -35.32 12.90
CA GLU A 63 -7.80 -34.60 11.65
C GLU A 63 -7.80 -35.53 10.45
N GLY A 64 -8.69 -35.26 9.48
CA GLY A 64 -8.82 -36.10 8.28
C GLY A 64 -9.53 -35.37 7.16
N GLY A 65 -9.51 -35.98 5.96
CA GLY A 65 -10.16 -35.45 4.77
C GLY A 65 -9.52 -35.93 3.46
N ASP A 66 -9.91 -35.29 2.39
CA ASP A 66 -9.39 -35.50 1.03
C ASP A 66 -8.20 -34.54 0.70
N ALA A 67 -7.78 -34.53 -0.54
CA ALA A 67 -6.70 -33.66 -1.02
C ALA A 67 -7.01 -32.16 -0.85
N ILE A 68 -8.27 -31.75 -1.00
CA ILE A 68 -8.69 -30.36 -0.79
C ILE A 68 -8.60 -30.01 0.70
N ALA A 69 -9.14 -30.87 1.56
CA ALA A 69 -9.10 -30.69 3.00
C ALA A 69 -7.65 -30.63 3.53
N PHE A 70 -6.74 -31.42 2.95
CA PHE A 70 -5.31 -31.33 3.28
C PHE A 70 -4.73 -29.95 2.95
N LEU A 71 -4.95 -29.42 1.74
CA LEU A 71 -4.45 -28.11 1.35
C LEU A 71 -5.09 -26.97 2.16
N VAL A 72 -6.39 -27.04 2.42
CA VAL A 72 -7.09 -26.07 3.27
C VAL A 72 -6.44 -25.99 4.66
N LYS A 73 -6.11 -27.14 5.25
CA LYS A 73 -5.54 -27.21 6.61
C LYS A 73 -4.03 -26.96 6.63
N HIS A 74 -3.29 -27.58 5.72
CA HIS A 74 -1.83 -27.51 5.68
C HIS A 74 -1.35 -26.16 5.13
N GLU A 75 -1.91 -25.69 4.02
CA GLU A 75 -1.54 -24.44 3.38
C GLU A 75 -2.40 -23.26 3.87
N ARG A 76 -3.39 -23.51 4.76
CA ARG A 76 -4.36 -22.51 5.24
C ARG A 76 -5.06 -21.75 4.10
N LEU A 77 -5.31 -22.49 3.02
CA LEU A 77 -6.04 -21.96 1.86
C LEU A 77 -7.55 -21.96 2.15
N THR A 78 -8.26 -21.03 1.50
CA THR A 78 -9.71 -21.16 1.42
C THR A 78 -10.09 -22.32 0.49
N PHE A 79 -11.27 -22.91 0.67
CA PHE A 79 -11.74 -23.98 -0.21
C PHE A 79 -11.63 -23.63 -1.71
N PRO A 80 -12.04 -22.43 -2.19
CA PRO A 80 -11.88 -22.07 -3.60
C PRO A 80 -10.42 -21.93 -4.05
N GLU A 81 -9.49 -21.55 -3.16
CA GLU A 81 -8.06 -21.47 -3.45
C GLU A 81 -7.45 -22.87 -3.60
N ALA A 82 -7.77 -23.79 -2.68
CA ALA A 82 -7.33 -25.17 -2.73
C ALA A 82 -7.85 -25.90 -3.98
N VAL A 83 -9.14 -25.71 -4.33
CA VAL A 83 -9.72 -26.28 -5.54
C VAL A 83 -9.03 -25.74 -6.79
N ARG A 84 -8.73 -24.45 -6.87
CA ARG A 84 -8.00 -23.86 -8.01
C ARG A 84 -6.60 -24.41 -8.14
N MET A 85 -5.87 -24.52 -7.05
CA MET A 85 -4.51 -25.08 -7.03
C MET A 85 -4.49 -26.52 -7.56
N LEU A 86 -5.44 -27.34 -7.11
CA LEU A 86 -5.55 -28.72 -7.59
C LEU A 86 -6.00 -28.78 -9.05
N ALA A 87 -6.95 -27.95 -9.46
CA ALA A 87 -7.43 -27.88 -10.84
C ALA A 87 -6.28 -27.58 -11.83
N GLU A 88 -5.44 -26.60 -11.51
CA GLU A 88 -4.24 -26.27 -12.29
C GLU A 88 -3.25 -27.45 -12.34
N ARG A 89 -3.04 -28.12 -11.21
CA ARG A 89 -2.11 -29.26 -11.12
C ARG A 89 -2.56 -30.47 -11.95
N VAL A 90 -3.87 -30.72 -12.03
CA VAL A 90 -4.43 -31.88 -12.74
C VAL A 90 -5.03 -31.54 -14.10
N GLY A 91 -4.90 -30.27 -14.56
CA GLY A 91 -5.37 -29.83 -15.87
C GLY A 91 -6.89 -29.86 -16.05
N VAL A 92 -7.67 -29.64 -14.98
CA VAL A 92 -9.13 -29.54 -15.03
C VAL A 92 -9.54 -28.08 -15.17
N PRO A 93 -10.20 -27.67 -16.26
CA PRO A 93 -10.68 -26.30 -16.42
C PRO A 93 -11.80 -26.00 -15.42
N LEU A 94 -11.66 -24.93 -14.65
CA LEU A 94 -12.73 -24.46 -13.76
C LEU A 94 -13.70 -23.58 -14.55
N PRO A 95 -15.04 -23.71 -14.34
CA PRO A 95 -15.99 -22.81 -14.94
C PRO A 95 -15.77 -21.39 -14.43
N ALA A 96 -15.89 -20.43 -15.35
CA ALA A 96 -15.95 -19.03 -14.99
C ALA A 96 -17.10 -18.81 -14.01
N ARG A 97 -16.89 -18.01 -12.95
CA ARG A 97 -17.95 -17.70 -11.96
C ARG A 97 -19.21 -17.24 -12.70
N SER A 98 -20.32 -17.96 -12.48
CA SER A 98 -21.65 -17.51 -12.88
C SER A 98 -22.01 -16.25 -12.10
N GLY A 99 -21.78 -15.11 -12.70
CA GLY A 99 -21.91 -13.77 -12.12
C GLY A 99 -20.87 -12.77 -12.63
N GLY A 100 -19.90 -13.22 -13.46
CA GLY A 100 -18.86 -12.39 -14.05
C GLY A 100 -18.15 -13.14 -15.16
N SER A 101 -18.82 -13.38 -16.29
CA SER A 101 -18.26 -14.07 -17.46
C SER A 101 -17.10 -13.34 -18.15
N SER A 102 -16.71 -12.15 -17.68
CA SER A 102 -15.56 -11.40 -18.20
C SER A 102 -14.30 -11.45 -17.32
N GLU A 103 -14.42 -11.68 -16.01
CA GLU A 103 -13.23 -11.61 -15.12
C GLU A 103 -12.26 -12.79 -15.27
N GLY A 104 -12.77 -14.01 -15.47
CA GLY A 104 -11.91 -15.19 -15.64
C GLY A 104 -11.21 -15.21 -16.99
N GLU A 105 -11.93 -14.84 -18.05
CA GLU A 105 -11.38 -14.75 -19.41
C GLU A 105 -10.33 -13.66 -19.54
N VAL A 106 -10.43 -12.58 -18.76
CA VAL A 106 -9.46 -11.48 -18.75
C VAL A 106 -8.23 -11.81 -17.87
N ARG A 107 -8.40 -12.57 -16.77
CA ARG A 107 -7.30 -12.79 -15.79
C ARG A 107 -6.21 -13.72 -16.31
N LEU A 108 -6.54 -14.81 -16.98
CA LEU A 108 -5.54 -15.78 -17.46
C LEU A 108 -4.56 -15.16 -18.47
N PRO A 109 -5.03 -14.45 -19.53
CA PRO A 109 -4.13 -13.78 -20.45
C PRO A 109 -3.23 -12.71 -19.79
N LEU A 110 -3.76 -12.01 -18.76
CA LEU A 110 -2.96 -11.03 -18.00
C LEU A 110 -1.83 -11.72 -17.22
N LEU A 111 -2.12 -12.84 -16.54
CA LEU A 111 -1.11 -13.60 -15.81
C LEU A 111 -0.06 -14.20 -16.74
N GLU A 112 -0.47 -14.68 -17.92
CA GLU A 112 0.46 -15.16 -18.93
C GLU A 112 1.38 -14.04 -19.45
N ALA A 113 0.84 -12.87 -19.73
CA ALA A 113 1.63 -11.71 -20.12
C ALA A 113 2.62 -11.29 -19.02
N GLN A 114 2.22 -11.32 -17.74
CA GLN A 114 3.10 -11.05 -16.60
C GLN A 114 4.22 -12.09 -16.49
N GLN A 115 3.90 -13.37 -16.66
CA GLN A 115 4.90 -14.45 -16.62
C GLN A 115 5.93 -14.31 -17.75
N GLN A 116 5.48 -14.01 -18.96
CA GLN A 116 6.37 -13.81 -20.10
C GLN A 116 7.20 -12.53 -20.00
N ALA A 117 6.65 -11.49 -19.35
CA ALA A 117 7.41 -10.28 -19.00
C ALA A 117 8.53 -10.59 -17.99
N LEU A 118 8.24 -11.42 -16.97
CA LEU A 118 9.25 -11.87 -16.01
C LEU A 118 10.40 -12.60 -16.72
N GLU A 119 10.09 -13.54 -17.61
CA GLU A 119 11.10 -14.26 -18.39
C GLU A 119 12.01 -13.30 -19.15
N HIS A 120 11.40 -12.34 -19.87
CA HIS A 120 12.13 -11.32 -20.62
C HIS A 120 13.05 -10.47 -19.72
N PHE A 121 12.56 -10.03 -18.56
CA PHE A 121 13.38 -9.25 -17.63
C PHE A 121 14.52 -10.08 -17.02
N ARG A 122 14.30 -11.36 -16.75
CA ARG A 122 15.35 -12.28 -16.27
C ARG A 122 16.41 -12.54 -17.34
N GLU A 123 16.00 -12.78 -18.59
CA GLU A 123 16.92 -12.91 -19.72
C GLU A 123 17.79 -11.66 -19.87
N ASN A 124 17.20 -10.46 -19.77
CA ASN A 124 17.93 -9.21 -19.82
C ASN A 124 18.92 -9.04 -18.66
N LEU A 125 18.57 -9.45 -17.45
CA LEU A 125 19.49 -9.41 -16.30
C LEU A 125 20.68 -10.34 -16.51
N CYS A 126 20.47 -11.52 -17.06
CA CYS A 126 21.54 -12.49 -17.36
C CYS A 126 22.39 -12.07 -18.56
N GLY A 127 21.83 -11.29 -19.50
CA GLY A 127 22.50 -10.85 -20.72
C GLY A 127 23.60 -9.81 -20.49
N GLN A 128 24.29 -9.41 -21.57
CA GLN A 128 25.37 -8.42 -21.50
C GLN A 128 24.89 -7.06 -20.98
N GLU A 129 23.74 -6.58 -21.43
CA GLU A 129 23.17 -5.28 -21.03
C GLU A 129 22.76 -5.24 -19.54
N GLY A 130 22.59 -6.40 -18.88
CA GLY A 130 22.30 -6.52 -17.45
C GLY A 130 23.52 -6.35 -16.53
N SER A 131 24.74 -6.12 -17.07
CA SER A 131 25.96 -6.09 -16.25
C SER A 131 25.92 -5.02 -15.15
N ALA A 132 25.46 -3.81 -15.45
CA ALA A 132 25.32 -2.73 -14.48
C ALA A 132 24.31 -3.08 -13.36
N ALA A 133 23.18 -3.70 -13.74
CA ALA A 133 22.20 -4.16 -12.77
C ALA A 133 22.75 -5.26 -11.86
N ARG A 134 23.51 -6.22 -12.42
CA ARG A 134 24.17 -7.26 -11.62
C ARG A 134 25.24 -6.68 -10.68
N GLN A 135 26.04 -5.72 -11.15
CA GLN A 135 27.03 -5.02 -10.29
C GLN A 135 26.36 -4.28 -9.15
N TYR A 136 25.26 -3.59 -9.43
CA TYR A 136 24.44 -2.94 -8.40
C TYR A 136 23.94 -3.93 -7.34
N LEU A 137 23.41 -5.09 -7.77
CA LEU A 137 22.94 -6.14 -6.87
C LEU A 137 24.07 -6.73 -6.04
N ALA A 138 25.22 -7.02 -6.66
CA ALA A 138 26.41 -7.54 -5.99
C ALA A 138 26.96 -6.55 -4.95
N ALA A 139 27.02 -5.25 -5.27
CA ALA A 139 27.44 -4.20 -4.34
C ALA A 139 26.50 -4.10 -3.12
N ARG A 140 25.24 -4.52 -3.25
CA ARG A 140 24.28 -4.64 -2.15
C ARG A 140 24.36 -5.97 -1.40
N GLY A 141 25.26 -6.88 -1.79
CA GLY A 141 25.42 -8.17 -1.13
C GLY A 141 24.46 -9.27 -1.63
N LEU A 142 23.73 -9.04 -2.74
CA LEU A 142 22.87 -10.08 -3.31
C LEU A 142 23.70 -11.08 -4.12
N THR A 143 23.64 -12.33 -3.70
CA THR A 143 24.30 -13.45 -4.39
C THR A 143 23.47 -13.96 -5.58
N PRO A 144 24.08 -14.61 -6.58
CA PRO A 144 23.33 -15.21 -7.69
C PRO A 144 22.18 -16.15 -7.26
N PRO A 145 22.36 -17.06 -6.27
CA PRO A 145 21.26 -17.88 -5.77
C PRO A 145 20.10 -17.06 -5.20
N LEU A 146 20.39 -15.92 -4.55
CA LEU A 146 19.36 -15.05 -4.00
C LEU A 146 18.62 -14.30 -5.12
N MET A 147 19.35 -13.82 -6.14
CA MET A 147 18.75 -13.21 -7.33
C MET A 147 17.80 -14.19 -8.04
N GLU A 148 18.19 -15.46 -8.13
CA GLU A 148 17.37 -16.53 -8.70
C GLU A 148 16.14 -16.84 -7.82
N ARG A 149 16.31 -16.98 -6.51
CA ARG A 149 15.21 -17.23 -5.56
C ARG A 149 14.12 -16.17 -5.66
N PHE A 150 14.50 -14.90 -5.78
CA PHE A 150 13.58 -13.77 -5.93
C PHE A 150 13.26 -13.44 -7.39
N GLN A 151 13.78 -14.19 -8.34
CA GLN A 151 13.56 -14.05 -9.78
C GLN A 151 13.73 -12.60 -10.26
N LEU A 152 14.77 -11.92 -9.78
CA LEU A 152 15.05 -10.54 -10.15
C LEU A 152 15.34 -10.43 -11.65
N GLY A 153 14.97 -9.30 -12.24
CA GLY A 153 15.14 -9.03 -13.66
C GLY A 153 15.67 -7.63 -13.93
N TYR A 154 15.82 -7.30 -15.21
CA TYR A 154 16.25 -5.99 -15.66
C TYR A 154 15.42 -5.50 -16.85
N ALA A 155 14.86 -4.30 -16.73
CA ALA A 155 14.24 -3.57 -17.83
C ALA A 155 15.30 -2.68 -18.49
N GLN A 156 15.61 -2.94 -19.74
CA GLN A 156 16.61 -2.21 -20.52
C GLN A 156 16.22 -0.73 -20.71
N PRO A 157 17.17 0.19 -20.99
CA PRO A 157 16.89 1.61 -21.24
C PRO A 157 16.30 1.85 -22.65
N ARG A 158 15.39 0.98 -23.09
CA ARG A 158 14.72 1.01 -24.38
C ARG A 158 13.25 1.41 -24.21
N TRP A 159 12.70 2.12 -25.18
CA TRP A 159 11.32 2.59 -25.12
C TRP A 159 10.27 1.50 -25.39
N ASP A 160 10.62 0.44 -26.10
CA ASP A 160 9.69 -0.55 -26.62
C ASP A 160 10.29 -1.98 -26.64
N GLY A 161 11.30 -2.26 -25.81
CA GLY A 161 11.97 -3.56 -25.76
C GLY A 161 11.03 -4.69 -25.35
N LEU A 162 10.34 -4.52 -24.23
CA LEU A 162 9.34 -5.46 -23.73
C LEU A 162 8.15 -5.56 -24.68
N LEU A 163 7.63 -4.41 -25.13
CA LEU A 163 6.50 -4.34 -26.07
C LEU A 163 6.75 -5.17 -27.33
N ARG A 164 7.94 -5.02 -27.94
CA ARG A 164 8.32 -5.81 -29.12
C ARG A 164 8.45 -7.30 -28.81
N ALA A 165 9.02 -7.64 -27.67
CA ALA A 165 9.19 -9.03 -27.24
C ALA A 165 7.83 -9.72 -27.06
N LEU A 166 6.89 -9.08 -26.35
CA LEU A 166 5.57 -9.65 -26.07
C LEU A 166 4.64 -9.66 -27.29
N ARG A 167 4.75 -8.67 -28.18
CA ARG A 167 4.07 -8.71 -29.50
C ARG A 167 4.49 -9.91 -30.35
N LYS A 168 5.78 -10.23 -30.35
CA LYS A 168 6.29 -11.43 -31.07
C LYS A 168 5.71 -12.73 -30.50
N ARG A 169 5.36 -12.74 -29.22
CA ARG A 169 4.69 -13.86 -28.54
C ARG A 169 3.15 -13.85 -28.70
N GLY A 170 2.61 -12.90 -29.48
CA GLY A 170 1.19 -12.83 -29.85
C GLY A 170 0.32 -12.01 -28.91
N HIS A 171 0.86 -11.29 -27.93
CA HIS A 171 0.06 -10.47 -27.03
C HIS A 171 -0.37 -9.16 -27.70
N PRO A 172 -1.68 -8.84 -27.69
CA PRO A 172 -2.17 -7.57 -28.22
C PRO A 172 -1.87 -6.40 -27.25
N ASP A 173 -1.62 -5.21 -27.80
CA ASP A 173 -1.24 -4.02 -27.02
C ASP A 173 -2.24 -3.68 -25.90
N ARG A 174 -3.53 -3.82 -26.15
CA ARG A 174 -4.58 -3.57 -25.14
C ARG A 174 -4.45 -4.48 -23.93
N LEU A 175 -4.04 -5.74 -24.13
CA LEU A 175 -3.78 -6.68 -23.05
C LEU A 175 -2.56 -6.25 -22.25
N LEU A 176 -1.48 -5.85 -22.93
CA LEU A 176 -0.24 -5.40 -22.28
C LEU A 176 -0.44 -4.10 -21.50
N GLU A 177 -1.27 -3.19 -21.99
CA GLU A 177 -1.68 -1.98 -21.28
C GLU A 177 -2.53 -2.33 -20.04
N ALA A 178 -3.53 -3.21 -20.19
CA ALA A 178 -4.35 -3.71 -19.09
C ALA A 178 -3.53 -4.47 -18.03
N ALA A 179 -2.44 -5.14 -18.43
CA ALA A 179 -1.45 -5.76 -17.54
C ALA A 179 -0.55 -4.72 -16.85
N GLY A 180 -0.60 -3.45 -17.23
CA GLY A 180 0.25 -2.40 -16.68
C GLY A 180 1.72 -2.49 -17.10
N LEU A 181 2.04 -3.22 -18.18
CA LEU A 181 3.39 -3.43 -18.71
C LEU A 181 3.82 -2.32 -19.65
N ILE A 182 2.86 -1.72 -20.36
CA ILE A 182 3.07 -0.62 -21.29
C ILE A 182 2.15 0.54 -20.99
N VAL A 183 2.44 1.71 -21.56
CA VAL A 183 1.67 2.95 -21.39
C VAL A 183 1.38 3.55 -22.77
N ALA A 184 0.13 3.94 -23.00
CA ALA A 184 -0.24 4.66 -24.21
C ALA A 184 0.44 6.03 -24.25
N ARG A 185 0.96 6.42 -25.41
CA ARG A 185 1.48 7.78 -25.63
C ARG A 185 0.32 8.75 -25.69
N GLN A 186 0.36 9.78 -24.87
CA GLN A 186 -0.55 10.89 -25.03
C GLN A 186 -0.21 11.60 -26.36
N THR A 187 -1.21 11.83 -27.20
CA THR A 187 -1.07 12.63 -28.41
C THR A 187 -0.77 14.06 -28.00
N GLY A 188 0.50 14.38 -27.90
CA GLY A 188 0.97 15.76 -27.65
C GLY A 188 0.93 16.58 -28.94
N THR A 189 0.79 17.88 -28.80
CA THR A 189 0.66 18.95 -29.76
C THR A 189 1.80 19.12 -30.79
N THR A 190 2.73 18.17 -30.90
CA THR A 190 3.79 18.18 -31.92
C THR A 190 3.62 17.00 -32.88
N GLY A 191 2.98 17.31 -33.99
CA GLY A 191 2.40 16.47 -35.03
C GLY A 191 3.28 15.51 -35.81
N THR A 192 4.05 14.62 -35.22
CA THR A 192 4.87 13.67 -35.99
C THR A 192 4.91 12.20 -35.53
N ARG A 193 4.14 11.78 -34.52
CA ARG A 193 4.02 10.33 -34.21
C ARG A 193 2.59 10.01 -33.81
N GLY A 194 1.93 9.14 -34.57
CA GLY A 194 0.59 8.61 -34.32
C GLY A 194 0.48 7.85 -32.98
N PRO A 195 -0.74 7.36 -32.64
CA PRO A 195 -0.98 6.64 -31.40
C PRO A 195 -0.03 5.45 -31.27
N GLY A 196 0.67 5.35 -30.15
CA GLY A 196 1.64 4.31 -29.90
C GLY A 196 1.76 4.03 -28.40
N TYR A 197 2.49 2.97 -28.08
CA TYR A 197 2.78 2.56 -26.71
C TYR A 197 4.27 2.61 -26.44
N TYR A 198 4.64 2.63 -25.16
CA TYR A 198 6.02 2.48 -24.67
C TYR A 198 6.06 1.65 -23.41
N ASP A 199 7.21 1.03 -23.11
CA ASP A 199 7.40 0.22 -21.93
C ASP A 199 7.27 1.06 -20.66
N ARG A 200 6.48 0.57 -19.70
CA ARG A 200 6.32 1.25 -18.41
C ARG A 200 7.62 1.28 -17.61
N PHE A 201 8.36 0.19 -17.63
CA PHE A 201 9.62 0.04 -16.92
C PHE A 201 10.78 0.15 -17.89
N ARG A 202 11.71 1.07 -17.63
CA ARG A 202 12.90 1.32 -18.44
C ARG A 202 14.06 1.66 -17.53
N ASN A 203 15.25 1.11 -17.83
CA ASN A 203 16.46 1.28 -17.03
C ASN A 203 16.25 1.00 -15.53
N ARG A 204 15.54 -0.12 -15.24
CA ARG A 204 15.17 -0.46 -13.85
C ARG A 204 15.49 -1.90 -13.53
N LEU A 205 15.96 -2.12 -12.32
CA LEU A 205 15.94 -3.43 -11.71
C LEU A 205 14.49 -3.84 -11.48
N MET A 206 14.11 -5.02 -11.98
CA MET A 206 12.75 -5.52 -11.91
C MET A 206 12.59 -6.54 -10.79
N ILE A 207 11.58 -6.33 -9.97
CA ILE A 207 11.27 -7.12 -8.78
C ILE A 207 9.85 -7.65 -8.98
N PRO A 208 9.67 -8.96 -9.26
CA PRO A 208 8.35 -9.52 -9.50
C PRO A 208 7.54 -9.60 -8.21
N ILE A 209 6.25 -9.31 -8.32
CA ILE A 209 5.28 -9.44 -7.24
C ILE A 209 4.41 -10.65 -7.53
N TRP A 210 4.30 -11.57 -6.57
CA TRP A 210 3.52 -12.80 -6.69
C TRP A 210 2.26 -12.77 -5.84
N ASP A 211 1.24 -13.48 -6.30
CA ASP A 211 0.16 -13.90 -5.44
C ASP A 211 0.60 -15.07 -4.52
N VAL A 212 -0.24 -15.45 -3.60
CA VAL A 212 0.04 -16.56 -2.66
C VAL A 212 0.21 -17.91 -3.35
N SER A 213 -0.29 -18.07 -4.59
CA SER A 213 -0.14 -19.27 -5.40
C SER A 213 1.16 -19.29 -6.21
N GLY A 214 2.02 -18.26 -6.08
CA GLY A 214 3.28 -18.15 -6.80
C GLY A 214 3.16 -17.68 -8.25
N ARG A 215 2.02 -17.06 -8.67
CA ARG A 215 1.87 -16.47 -10.00
C ARG A 215 2.26 -15.01 -9.97
N VAL A 216 2.99 -14.55 -10.99
CA VAL A 216 3.37 -13.14 -11.10
C VAL A 216 2.15 -12.30 -11.44
N VAL A 217 1.88 -11.29 -10.62
CA VAL A 217 0.71 -10.38 -10.76
C VAL A 217 1.12 -8.95 -11.12
N GLY A 218 2.40 -8.60 -10.95
CA GLY A 218 2.93 -7.28 -11.23
C GLY A 218 4.41 -7.18 -10.91
N PHE A 219 4.93 -5.97 -10.97
CA PHE A 219 6.35 -5.68 -10.74
C PHE A 219 6.56 -4.42 -9.95
N GLY A 220 7.62 -4.41 -9.12
CA GLY A 220 8.30 -3.22 -8.68
C GLY A 220 9.51 -2.95 -9.57
N GLY A 221 9.76 -1.69 -9.89
CA GLY A 221 10.92 -1.29 -10.69
C GLY A 221 11.77 -0.26 -9.96
N ARG A 222 13.01 -0.62 -9.56
CA ARG A 222 13.95 0.30 -8.94
C ARG A 222 14.84 0.93 -9.99
N ALA A 223 14.89 2.27 -10.04
CA ALA A 223 15.79 2.99 -10.93
C ALA A 223 17.27 2.68 -10.62
N LEU A 224 18.06 2.51 -11.66
CA LEU A 224 19.52 2.44 -11.59
C LEU A 224 20.16 3.82 -11.72
N ASP A 225 19.41 4.82 -12.21
CA ASP A 225 19.81 6.21 -12.31
C ASP A 225 19.24 7.00 -11.11
N GLU A 226 20.08 7.80 -10.45
CA GLU A 226 19.70 8.61 -9.29
C GLU A 226 18.77 9.79 -9.64
N ASN A 227 18.74 10.21 -10.90
CA ASN A 227 17.88 11.30 -11.37
C ASN A 227 16.43 10.87 -11.63
N GLU A 228 16.14 9.57 -11.58
CA GLU A 228 14.79 9.04 -11.76
C GLU A 228 14.10 8.74 -10.43
N VAL A 229 12.76 8.67 -10.45
CA VAL A 229 11.98 8.19 -9.30
C VAL A 229 12.49 6.82 -8.85
N LYS A 230 12.96 6.74 -7.61
CA LYS A 230 13.66 5.56 -7.05
C LYS A 230 12.89 4.26 -7.25
N TYR A 231 11.59 4.23 -6.94
CA TYR A 231 10.73 3.07 -7.13
C TYR A 231 9.45 3.44 -7.87
N ILE A 232 9.07 2.62 -8.83
CA ILE A 232 7.73 2.61 -9.43
C ILE A 232 7.17 1.19 -9.36
N ASN A 233 5.87 1.08 -9.11
CA ASN A 233 5.16 -0.20 -9.09
C ASN A 233 4.21 -0.32 -10.28
N SER A 234 3.80 -1.55 -10.60
CA SER A 234 2.67 -1.79 -11.49
C SER A 234 1.45 -1.00 -11.01
N PRO A 235 0.62 -0.49 -11.92
CA PRO A 235 -0.67 0.09 -11.55
C PRO A 235 -1.61 -0.99 -11.02
N GLU A 236 -2.73 -0.59 -10.42
CA GLU A 236 -3.83 -1.49 -10.11
C GLU A 236 -4.34 -2.13 -11.41
N THR A 237 -4.53 -3.44 -11.39
CA THR A 237 -5.03 -4.23 -12.54
C THR A 237 -6.07 -5.23 -12.07
N ALA A 238 -6.67 -5.98 -12.99
CA ALA A 238 -7.59 -7.07 -12.62
C ALA A 238 -6.90 -8.22 -11.85
N VAL A 239 -5.56 -8.31 -11.89
CA VAL A 239 -4.78 -9.35 -11.20
C VAL A 239 -3.96 -8.83 -10.03
N TYR A 240 -3.75 -7.52 -9.93
CA TYR A 240 -2.89 -6.89 -8.92
C TYR A 240 -3.56 -5.72 -8.22
N ARG A 241 -3.58 -5.74 -6.88
CA ARG A 241 -3.96 -4.63 -6.00
C ARG A 241 -2.93 -4.49 -4.88
N LYS A 242 -2.33 -3.33 -4.73
CA LYS A 242 -1.30 -3.10 -3.68
C LYS A 242 -1.80 -3.44 -2.29
N GLY A 243 -3.01 -3.02 -1.95
CA GLY A 243 -3.61 -3.24 -0.63
C GLY A 243 -3.98 -4.69 -0.31
N THR A 244 -3.86 -5.62 -1.25
CA THR A 244 -4.22 -7.03 -1.03
C THR A 244 -3.05 -8.01 -1.19
N HIS A 245 -1.87 -7.49 -1.56
CA HIS A 245 -0.67 -8.29 -1.76
C HIS A 245 0.43 -7.89 -0.77
N LEU A 246 1.23 -8.84 -0.38
CA LEU A 246 2.46 -8.65 0.38
C LEU A 246 3.62 -9.25 -0.42
N TYR A 247 4.68 -8.47 -0.61
CA TYR A 247 5.86 -8.96 -1.30
C TYR A 247 6.52 -10.10 -0.55
N ALA A 248 6.99 -11.10 -1.26
CA ALA A 248 7.65 -12.31 -0.78
C ALA A 248 6.77 -13.24 0.11
N LEU A 249 5.45 -13.00 0.24
CA LEU A 249 4.60 -13.88 1.06
C LEU A 249 4.57 -15.31 0.54
N ASN A 250 4.58 -15.52 -0.78
CA ASN A 250 4.66 -16.85 -1.39
C ASN A 250 5.93 -17.63 -0.95
N LEU A 251 7.04 -16.94 -0.73
CA LEU A 251 8.30 -17.51 -0.27
C LEU A 251 8.36 -17.66 1.25
N ALA A 252 7.72 -16.73 1.97
CA ALA A 252 7.77 -16.63 3.43
C ALA A 252 6.70 -17.48 4.13
N ALA A 253 5.61 -17.84 3.46
CA ALA A 253 4.42 -18.45 4.07
C ALA A 253 4.72 -19.68 4.93
N ARG A 254 5.66 -20.53 4.52
CA ARG A 254 6.09 -21.70 5.28
C ARG A 254 6.82 -21.29 6.56
N ALA A 255 7.84 -20.44 6.45
CA ALA A 255 8.63 -19.99 7.58
C ALA A 255 7.78 -19.18 8.58
N ILE A 256 6.85 -18.35 8.08
CA ILE A 256 5.88 -17.64 8.94
C ILE A 256 5.09 -18.63 9.80
N ARG A 257 4.62 -19.74 9.23
CA ARG A 257 3.90 -20.78 10.01
C ARG A 257 4.79 -21.49 11.01
N GLU A 258 6.01 -21.85 10.62
CA GLU A 258 6.97 -22.54 11.47
C GLU A 258 7.37 -21.69 12.69
N HIS A 259 7.50 -20.38 12.52
CA HIS A 259 7.83 -19.43 13.59
C HIS A 259 6.61 -18.84 14.30
N ASP A 260 5.40 -19.09 13.81
CA ASP A 260 4.15 -18.39 14.20
C ASP A 260 4.31 -16.86 14.27
N ARG A 261 5.15 -16.32 13.39
CA ARG A 261 5.57 -14.92 13.36
C ARG A 261 5.82 -14.46 11.94
N ALA A 262 5.30 -13.28 11.56
CA ALA A 262 5.66 -12.58 10.33
C ALA A 262 6.43 -11.30 10.68
N LEU A 263 7.48 -10.99 9.90
CA LEU A 263 8.14 -9.69 9.91
C LEU A 263 7.60 -8.87 8.74
N VAL A 264 7.09 -7.67 9.01
CA VAL A 264 6.61 -6.77 7.96
C VAL A 264 7.53 -5.57 7.88
N VAL A 265 8.14 -5.38 6.72
CA VAL A 265 9.02 -4.27 6.38
C VAL A 265 8.39 -3.38 5.30
N GLU A 266 8.97 -2.20 5.04
CA GLU A 266 8.45 -1.26 4.06
C GLU A 266 8.90 -1.59 2.63
N GLY A 267 10.16 -1.98 2.47
CA GLY A 267 10.84 -2.07 1.18
C GLY A 267 11.10 -3.49 0.69
N TYR A 268 11.21 -3.61 -0.63
CA TYR A 268 11.58 -4.88 -1.29
C TYR A 268 12.94 -5.39 -0.82
N PHE A 269 13.94 -4.50 -0.78
CA PHE A 269 15.30 -4.89 -0.41
C PHE A 269 15.40 -5.28 1.05
N ASP A 270 14.64 -4.64 1.94
CA ASP A 270 14.61 -5.04 3.35
C ASP A 270 14.16 -6.49 3.49
N ALA A 271 13.06 -6.87 2.81
CA ALA A 271 12.59 -8.24 2.81
C ALA A 271 13.63 -9.19 2.21
N ILE A 272 14.21 -8.87 1.05
CA ILE A 272 15.21 -9.72 0.37
C ILE A 272 16.44 -9.92 1.26
N MET A 273 16.95 -8.85 1.88
CA MET A 273 18.14 -8.94 2.72
C MET A 273 17.89 -9.66 4.03
N LEU A 274 16.70 -9.51 4.61
CA LEU A 274 16.31 -10.32 5.76
C LEU A 274 16.28 -11.81 5.44
N HIS A 275 15.71 -12.20 4.29
CA HIS A 275 15.78 -13.59 3.82
C HIS A 275 17.22 -14.08 3.62
N ALA A 276 18.11 -13.21 3.10
CA ALA A 276 19.53 -13.53 2.92
C ALA A 276 20.25 -13.85 4.24
N HIS A 277 19.76 -13.27 5.34
CA HIS A 277 20.34 -13.43 6.68
C HIS A 277 19.57 -14.41 7.57
N GLY A 278 18.67 -15.24 6.98
CA GLY A 278 17.97 -16.30 7.70
C GLY A 278 16.61 -15.89 8.30
N PHE A 279 16.14 -14.66 8.05
CA PHE A 279 14.80 -14.21 8.47
C PHE A 279 13.81 -14.37 7.30
N ASP A 280 13.63 -15.61 6.85
CA ASP A 280 12.84 -15.98 5.68
C ASP A 280 11.31 -15.89 5.90
N TYR A 281 10.88 -15.47 7.09
CA TYR A 281 9.52 -15.09 7.43
C TYR A 281 9.24 -13.58 7.29
N ALA A 282 10.10 -12.83 6.58
CA ALA A 282 9.93 -11.42 6.28
C ALA A 282 9.12 -11.19 4.98
N VAL A 283 8.22 -10.20 5.01
CA VAL A 283 7.39 -9.75 3.89
C VAL A 283 7.40 -8.22 3.81
N ALA A 284 7.08 -7.64 2.64
CA ALA A 284 7.02 -6.18 2.52
C ALA A 284 5.64 -5.65 2.09
N ALA A 285 5.29 -4.44 2.59
CA ALA A 285 3.99 -3.78 2.39
C ALA A 285 3.91 -2.88 1.14
N LEU A 286 4.75 -3.07 0.12
CA LEU A 286 4.67 -2.47 -1.22
C LEU A 286 4.55 -0.93 -1.27
N GLY A 287 5.09 -0.21 -0.27
CA GLY A 287 5.11 1.27 -0.24
C GLY A 287 3.76 1.90 0.12
N THR A 288 2.93 1.20 0.88
CA THR A 288 1.68 1.69 1.48
C THR A 288 1.63 1.32 2.96
N ALA A 289 0.85 2.07 3.76
CA ALA A 289 0.49 1.62 5.10
C ALA A 289 -0.17 0.23 5.01
N LEU A 290 0.07 -0.62 6.01
CA LEU A 290 -0.50 -1.97 6.03
C LEU A 290 -2.03 -1.89 6.12
N THR A 291 -2.71 -2.59 5.22
CA THR A 291 -4.17 -2.59 5.11
C THR A 291 -4.82 -3.69 5.94
N THR A 292 -6.12 -3.56 6.19
CA THR A 292 -6.91 -4.61 6.85
C THR A 292 -6.91 -5.93 6.07
N GLU A 293 -6.91 -5.87 4.73
CA GLU A 293 -6.85 -7.05 3.87
C GLU A 293 -5.51 -7.77 3.99
N GLN A 294 -4.41 -7.02 4.02
CA GLN A 294 -3.06 -7.58 4.24
C GLN A 294 -2.94 -8.18 5.65
N ALA A 295 -3.51 -7.53 6.67
CA ALA A 295 -3.56 -8.06 8.03
C ALA A 295 -4.37 -9.36 8.11
N ARG A 296 -5.55 -9.42 7.48
CA ARG A 296 -6.34 -10.66 7.36
C ARG A 296 -5.62 -11.74 6.56
N LEU A 297 -4.81 -11.36 5.58
CA LEU A 297 -3.99 -12.33 4.86
C LEU A 297 -2.92 -12.92 5.78
N LEU A 298 -2.22 -12.10 6.58
CA LEU A 298 -1.21 -12.57 7.54
C LEU A 298 -1.82 -13.43 8.66
N SER A 299 -3.03 -13.14 9.14
CA SER A 299 -3.68 -13.93 10.18
C SER A 299 -3.95 -15.39 9.79
N ARG A 300 -3.90 -15.72 8.50
CA ARG A 300 -3.96 -17.11 8.03
C ARG A 300 -2.67 -17.89 8.31
N TYR A 301 -1.55 -17.19 8.51
CA TYR A 301 -0.23 -17.79 8.59
C TYR A 301 0.42 -17.69 9.97
N ALA A 302 0.14 -16.63 10.74
CA ALA A 302 0.74 -16.37 12.03
C ALA A 302 -0.25 -15.77 13.02
N THR A 303 0.04 -15.90 14.32
CA THR A 303 -0.67 -15.17 15.40
C THR A 303 0.06 -13.88 15.79
N THR A 304 1.34 -13.75 15.47
CA THR A 304 2.16 -12.58 15.80
C THR A 304 2.71 -11.92 14.52
N VAL A 305 2.61 -10.60 14.45
CA VAL A 305 3.23 -9.79 13.41
C VAL A 305 4.12 -8.74 14.04
N VAL A 306 5.36 -8.68 13.59
CA VAL A 306 6.35 -7.67 14.01
C VAL A 306 6.53 -6.67 12.89
N LEU A 307 6.21 -5.42 13.17
CA LEU A 307 6.39 -4.30 12.26
C LEU A 307 7.80 -3.72 12.42
N LEU A 308 8.52 -3.60 11.31
CA LEU A 308 9.82 -2.95 11.23
C LEU A 308 9.68 -1.77 10.29
N PHE A 309 9.43 -0.61 10.85
CA PHE A 309 9.38 0.64 10.10
C PHE A 309 10.72 1.35 10.16
N ASP A 310 10.98 2.16 9.15
CA ASP A 310 12.10 3.09 9.19
C ASP A 310 11.96 4.01 10.41
N PRO A 311 13.03 4.28 11.13
CA PRO A 311 12.99 5.06 12.38
C PRO A 311 12.69 6.54 12.17
N ASP A 312 12.44 6.95 10.95
CA ASP A 312 12.07 8.31 10.57
C ASP A 312 10.61 8.67 10.90
N ALA A 313 10.27 9.96 10.84
CA ALA A 313 8.92 10.42 11.13
C ALA A 313 7.85 9.85 10.19
N PRO A 314 8.08 9.70 8.86
CA PRO A 314 7.16 9.03 7.95
C PRO A 314 6.86 7.58 8.29
N GLY A 315 7.87 6.78 8.67
CA GLY A 315 7.70 5.37 9.05
C GLY A 315 6.84 5.21 10.31
N ILE A 316 7.08 6.06 11.32
CA ILE A 316 6.27 6.08 12.54
C ILE A 316 4.83 6.50 12.28
N GLU A 317 4.62 7.46 11.40
CA GLU A 317 3.29 7.89 11.00
C GLU A 317 2.57 6.82 10.17
N ALA A 318 3.30 6.05 9.38
CA ALA A 318 2.77 4.86 8.70
C ALA A 318 2.32 3.81 9.70
N ALA A 319 3.11 3.54 10.77
CA ALA A 319 2.72 2.65 11.86
C ALA A 319 1.45 3.15 12.57
N ARG A 320 1.34 4.45 12.85
CA ARG A 320 0.17 5.06 13.49
C ARG A 320 -1.09 4.92 12.63
N ARG A 321 -0.99 5.19 11.33
CA ARG A 321 -2.11 5.01 10.39
C ARG A 321 -2.56 3.56 10.30
N SER A 322 -1.62 2.64 10.32
CA SER A 322 -1.90 1.21 10.31
C SER A 322 -2.63 0.76 11.58
N LEU A 323 -2.32 1.35 12.75
CA LEU A 323 -2.89 0.94 14.04
C LEU A 323 -4.42 0.87 14.02
N ALA A 324 -5.09 1.89 13.47
CA ALA A 324 -6.56 1.94 13.41
C ALA A 324 -7.17 0.77 12.63
N HIS A 325 -6.45 0.26 11.62
CA HIS A 325 -6.88 -0.86 10.79
C HIS A 325 -6.49 -2.23 11.37
N LEU A 326 -5.40 -2.28 12.15
CA LEU A 326 -4.81 -3.51 12.63
C LEU A 326 -5.35 -3.95 13.99
N ILE A 327 -5.78 -2.99 14.81
CA ILE A 327 -6.16 -3.22 16.21
C ILE A 327 -7.34 -4.18 16.35
N ASN A 328 -8.21 -4.28 15.34
CA ASN A 328 -9.38 -5.15 15.30
C ASN A 328 -9.15 -6.49 14.59
N THR A 329 -7.91 -6.79 14.26
CA THR A 329 -7.55 -8.12 13.76
C THR A 329 -7.15 -9.04 14.92
N ASP A 330 -7.28 -10.36 14.73
CA ASP A 330 -6.91 -11.35 15.75
C ASP A 330 -5.39 -11.60 15.82
N LEU A 331 -4.59 -10.62 15.37
CA LEU A 331 -3.14 -10.67 15.40
C LEU A 331 -2.57 -9.95 16.61
N ASN A 332 -1.46 -10.48 17.13
CA ASN A 332 -0.63 -9.83 18.13
C ASN A 332 0.38 -8.91 17.42
N TRP A 333 0.10 -7.63 17.40
CA TRP A 333 0.92 -6.63 16.72
C TRP A 333 2.06 -6.15 17.61
N ARG A 334 3.27 -6.31 17.14
CA ARG A 334 4.49 -5.83 17.79
C ARG A 334 5.25 -4.90 16.86
N ILE A 335 6.09 -4.04 17.41
CA ILE A 335 6.93 -3.11 16.66
C ILE A 335 8.35 -3.13 17.19
N VAL A 336 9.30 -3.02 16.28
CA VAL A 336 10.72 -2.82 16.57
C VAL A 336 11.18 -1.54 15.88
N LEU A 337 11.89 -0.69 16.61
CA LEU A 337 12.73 0.34 16.04
C LEU A 337 14.19 -0.09 16.15
N LEU A 338 14.86 -0.14 15.02
CA LEU A 338 16.28 -0.48 14.97
C LEU A 338 17.11 0.70 15.45
N SER A 339 18.15 0.44 16.21
CA SER A 339 19.05 1.47 16.71
C SER A 339 19.92 2.07 15.59
N GLY A 340 20.36 3.30 15.79
CA GLY A 340 21.27 3.98 14.85
C GLY A 340 20.60 4.59 13.62
N GLY A 341 19.26 4.64 13.55
CA GLY A 341 18.56 5.24 12.41
C GLY A 341 18.70 4.45 11.11
N LEU A 342 19.03 3.16 11.19
CA LEU A 342 19.25 2.28 10.03
C LEU A 342 17.94 1.58 9.63
N ASP A 343 17.72 1.43 8.32
CA ASP A 343 16.70 0.54 7.79
C ASP A 343 17.07 -0.94 8.04
N PRO A 344 16.14 -1.89 7.90
CA PRO A 344 16.40 -3.32 8.17
C PRO A 344 17.55 -3.90 7.32
N ASP A 345 17.67 -3.51 6.03
CA ASP A 345 18.77 -3.91 5.15
C ASP A 345 20.12 -3.45 5.71
N ALA A 346 20.25 -2.15 5.99
CA ALA A 346 21.50 -1.59 6.50
C ALA A 346 21.85 -2.15 7.90
N TYR A 347 20.85 -2.32 8.77
CA TYR A 347 21.06 -2.85 10.11
C TYR A 347 21.62 -4.27 10.10
N VAL A 348 20.98 -5.18 9.35
CA VAL A 348 21.41 -6.59 9.33
C VAL A 348 22.78 -6.76 8.67
N ARG A 349 23.10 -5.95 7.66
CA ARG A 349 24.43 -5.94 7.04
C ARG A 349 25.53 -5.40 7.96
N THR A 350 25.20 -4.42 8.79
CA THR A 350 26.19 -3.75 9.66
C THR A 350 26.41 -4.53 10.96
N HIS A 351 25.32 -5.01 11.59
CA HIS A 351 25.36 -5.60 12.93
C HIS A 351 25.21 -7.13 12.92
N GLY A 352 24.83 -7.72 11.79
CA GLY A 352 24.65 -9.15 11.62
C GLY A 352 23.32 -9.69 12.16
N ALA A 353 23.04 -10.96 11.84
CA ALA A 353 21.80 -11.64 12.17
C ALA A 353 21.58 -11.79 13.69
N ALA A 354 22.65 -12.01 14.46
CA ALA A 354 22.54 -12.16 15.92
C ALA A 354 22.03 -10.89 16.60
N ALA A 355 22.59 -9.73 16.24
CA ALA A 355 22.14 -8.44 16.79
C ALA A 355 20.69 -8.13 16.36
N PHE A 356 20.33 -8.47 15.12
CA PHE A 356 18.97 -8.30 14.63
C PHE A 356 17.96 -9.19 15.38
N SER A 357 18.33 -10.45 15.69
CA SER A 357 17.51 -11.34 16.52
C SER A 357 17.25 -10.78 17.90
N VAL A 358 18.29 -10.22 18.57
CA VAL A 358 18.15 -9.55 19.87
C VAL A 358 17.19 -8.35 19.77
N ALA A 359 17.28 -7.57 18.69
CA ALA A 359 16.36 -6.46 18.47
C ALA A 359 14.91 -6.93 18.30
N LEU A 360 14.68 -8.04 17.59
CA LEU A 360 13.36 -8.66 17.44
C LEU A 360 12.78 -9.17 18.76
N ASP A 361 13.60 -9.73 19.63
CA ASP A 361 13.17 -10.20 20.95
C ASP A 361 12.75 -9.02 21.85
N GLY A 362 13.32 -7.82 21.62
CA GLY A 362 12.93 -6.58 22.25
C GLY A 362 11.66 -5.92 21.66
N ALA A 363 10.96 -6.57 20.73
CA ALA A 363 9.75 -6.01 20.12
C ALA A 363 8.68 -5.69 21.15
N LYS A 364 8.14 -4.47 21.11
CA LYS A 364 7.09 -3.98 22.01
C LYS A 364 5.70 -4.23 21.41
N ASP A 365 4.69 -4.38 22.25
CA ASP A 365 3.29 -4.28 21.82
C ASP A 365 3.06 -2.93 21.12
N LEU A 366 2.29 -2.94 20.03
CA LEU A 366 2.09 -1.76 19.20
C LEU A 366 1.40 -0.62 19.96
N VAL A 367 0.43 -0.93 20.81
CA VAL A 367 -0.27 0.08 21.63
C VAL A 367 0.67 0.64 22.71
N GLU A 368 1.45 -0.24 23.35
CA GLU A 368 2.45 0.18 24.35
C GLU A 368 3.55 1.05 23.75
N PHE A 369 3.98 0.75 22.54
CA PHE A 369 4.95 1.57 21.83
C PHE A 369 4.46 3.02 21.65
N PHE A 370 3.22 3.18 21.18
CA PHE A 370 2.65 4.52 21.02
C PHE A 370 2.40 5.22 22.36
N LEU A 371 2.06 4.46 23.40
CA LEU A 371 1.96 4.99 24.76
C LEU A 371 3.31 5.53 25.24
N ASP A 372 4.37 4.72 25.18
CA ASP A 372 5.72 5.13 25.58
C ASP A 372 6.16 6.40 24.88
N ARG A 373 5.91 6.49 23.58
CA ARG A 373 6.29 7.62 22.76
C ARG A 373 5.50 8.89 23.08
N ARG A 374 4.21 8.77 23.44
CA ARG A 374 3.37 9.89 23.86
C ARG A 374 3.71 10.41 25.25
N VAL A 375 4.17 9.52 26.12
CA VAL A 375 4.60 9.87 27.48
C VAL A 375 6.02 10.45 27.50
N SER A 376 6.87 10.04 26.55
CA SER A 376 8.25 10.46 26.46
C SER A 376 8.36 12.00 26.29
N GLY A 377 9.14 12.63 27.16
CA GLY A 377 9.37 14.09 27.15
C GLY A 377 8.26 14.93 27.81
N LEU A 378 7.20 14.30 28.35
CA LEU A 378 6.13 14.99 29.04
C LEU A 378 6.24 14.81 30.55
N ASP A 379 5.89 15.89 31.30
CA ASP A 379 5.75 15.80 32.74
C ASP A 379 4.39 15.15 33.10
N MET A 380 4.44 13.88 33.44
CA MET A 380 3.25 13.12 33.85
C MET A 380 2.71 13.55 35.23
N ALA A 381 3.43 14.37 35.99
CA ALA A 381 2.90 15.01 37.20
C ALA A 381 1.98 16.19 36.87
N ASP A 382 2.16 16.82 35.68
CA ASP A 382 1.24 17.86 35.19
C ASP A 382 -0.08 17.22 34.75
N PRO A 383 -1.22 17.56 35.41
CA PRO A 383 -2.54 17.00 35.09
C PRO A 383 -2.99 17.30 33.65
N LEU A 384 -2.61 18.43 33.08
CA LEU A 384 -3.01 18.84 31.74
C LEU A 384 -2.26 18.03 30.66
N GLN A 385 -0.95 17.85 30.81
CA GLN A 385 -0.16 17.02 29.90
C GLN A 385 -0.61 15.55 29.97
N ARG A 386 -0.83 15.05 31.17
CA ARG A 386 -1.35 13.70 31.40
C ARG A 386 -2.72 13.49 30.74
N ALA A 387 -3.64 14.44 30.85
CA ALA A 387 -4.95 14.37 30.21
C ALA A 387 -4.84 14.29 28.67
N ARG A 388 -4.00 15.12 28.05
CA ARG A 388 -3.77 15.09 26.58
C ARG A 388 -3.24 13.76 26.07
N VAL A 389 -2.32 13.14 26.82
CA VAL A 389 -1.81 11.79 26.47
C VAL A 389 -2.93 10.77 26.54
N VAL A 390 -3.74 10.83 27.59
CA VAL A 390 -4.84 9.90 27.81
C VAL A 390 -5.92 10.04 26.75
N ASP A 391 -6.33 11.27 26.41
CA ASP A 391 -7.36 11.49 25.39
C ASP A 391 -6.98 10.90 24.03
N ALA A 392 -5.71 11.09 23.60
CA ALA A 392 -5.23 10.53 22.36
C ALA A 392 -5.18 8.99 22.34
N LEU A 393 -4.94 8.36 23.49
CA LEU A 393 -4.87 6.90 23.63
C LEU A 393 -6.26 6.28 23.88
N VAL A 394 -7.14 6.99 24.55
CA VAL A 394 -8.55 6.59 24.71
C VAL A 394 -9.23 6.44 23.35
N GLU A 395 -8.93 7.32 22.37
CA GLU A 395 -9.42 7.19 21.00
C GLU A 395 -9.00 5.85 20.37
N VAL A 396 -7.71 5.49 20.49
CA VAL A 396 -7.16 4.22 19.97
C VAL A 396 -7.79 3.03 20.67
N VAL A 397 -7.83 3.04 22.01
CA VAL A 397 -8.36 1.93 22.80
C VAL A 397 -9.86 1.77 22.60
N ALA A 398 -10.61 2.86 22.43
CA ALA A 398 -12.03 2.83 22.11
C ALA A 398 -12.32 2.14 20.77
N GLY A 399 -11.40 2.22 19.81
CA GLY A 399 -11.48 1.52 18.53
C GLY A 399 -11.33 -0.02 18.62
N ILE A 400 -10.91 -0.58 19.77
CA ILE A 400 -10.77 -2.04 19.93
C ILE A 400 -12.16 -2.66 20.13
N ASP A 401 -12.56 -3.55 19.21
CA ASP A 401 -13.88 -4.19 19.27
C ASP A 401 -13.97 -5.24 20.38
N ASN A 402 -12.92 -6.07 20.54
CA ASN A 402 -12.88 -7.11 21.56
C ASN A 402 -12.83 -6.49 22.97
N PRO A 403 -13.85 -6.72 23.83
CA PRO A 403 -13.94 -6.09 25.16
C PRO A 403 -12.81 -6.52 26.10
N ILE A 404 -12.37 -7.79 26.04
CA ILE A 404 -11.31 -8.32 26.92
C ILE A 404 -9.96 -7.69 26.55
N ARG A 405 -9.63 -7.61 25.27
CA ARG A 405 -8.40 -6.94 24.80
C ARG A 405 -8.42 -5.45 25.16
N ARG A 406 -9.55 -4.79 24.96
CA ARG A 406 -9.74 -3.38 25.30
C ARG A 406 -9.53 -3.11 26.79
N GLU A 407 -10.12 -3.95 27.66
CA GLU A 407 -9.94 -3.83 29.11
C GLU A 407 -8.48 -4.04 29.53
N GLY A 408 -7.78 -5.00 28.95
CA GLY A 408 -6.35 -5.23 29.17
C GLY A 408 -5.50 -3.98 28.81
N HIS A 409 -5.82 -3.29 27.70
CA HIS A 409 -5.14 -2.04 27.36
C HIS A 409 -5.52 -0.88 28.28
N VAL A 410 -6.75 -0.81 28.76
CA VAL A 410 -7.17 0.19 29.78
C VAL A 410 -6.39 0.00 31.08
N GLN A 411 -6.26 -1.23 31.57
CA GLN A 411 -5.48 -1.54 32.79
C GLN A 411 -4.00 -1.12 32.65
N ARG A 412 -3.39 -1.39 31.50
CA ARG A 412 -2.01 -0.95 31.23
C ARG A 412 -1.89 0.57 31.17
N LEU A 413 -2.87 1.26 30.54
CA LEU A 413 -2.94 2.71 30.52
C LEU A 413 -3.03 3.28 31.94
N ALA A 414 -3.89 2.70 32.81
CA ALA A 414 -4.04 3.07 34.19
C ALA A 414 -2.73 2.96 34.97
N GLN A 415 -2.04 1.82 34.86
CA GLN A 415 -0.75 1.59 35.50
C GLN A 415 0.32 2.61 35.08
N ARG A 416 0.35 2.99 33.80
CA ARG A 416 1.37 3.89 33.24
C ARG A 416 1.07 5.37 33.50
N THR A 417 -0.19 5.77 33.55
CA THR A 417 -0.63 7.16 33.72
C THR A 417 -1.01 7.53 35.13
N GLY A 418 -1.19 6.55 36.02
CA GLY A 418 -1.68 6.77 37.39
C GLY A 418 -3.14 7.21 37.45
N ILE A 419 -3.90 7.06 36.35
CA ILE A 419 -5.33 7.36 36.29
C ILE A 419 -6.11 6.10 36.67
N MET A 420 -7.16 6.26 37.46
CA MET A 420 -7.99 5.12 37.88
C MET A 420 -8.66 4.44 36.68
N ASP A 421 -8.64 3.11 36.64
CA ASP A 421 -9.25 2.27 35.60
C ASP A 421 -10.67 2.68 35.27
N ARG A 422 -11.48 2.98 36.30
CA ARG A 422 -12.86 3.42 36.14
C ARG A 422 -12.99 4.68 35.29
N SER A 423 -12.15 5.69 35.53
CA SER A 423 -12.16 6.93 34.77
C SER A 423 -11.79 6.72 33.30
N LEU A 424 -10.85 5.83 33.03
CA LEU A 424 -10.45 5.43 31.68
C LEU A 424 -11.54 4.64 30.97
N LEU A 425 -12.18 3.69 31.66
CA LEU A 425 -13.31 2.92 31.12
C LEU A 425 -14.48 3.84 30.76
N GLU A 426 -14.80 4.81 31.62
CA GLU A 426 -15.83 5.82 31.34
C GLU A 426 -15.46 6.72 30.14
N ALA A 427 -14.19 7.11 30.01
CA ALA A 427 -13.71 7.87 28.85
C ALA A 427 -13.79 7.06 27.56
N VAL A 428 -13.37 5.80 27.57
CA VAL A 428 -13.49 4.86 26.46
C VAL A 428 -14.95 4.63 26.08
N ALA A 429 -15.83 4.42 27.05
CA ALA A 429 -17.26 4.22 26.81
C ALA A 429 -17.92 5.48 26.19
N ARG A 430 -17.56 6.68 26.65
CA ARG A 430 -18.02 7.96 26.07
C ARG A 430 -17.54 8.12 24.62
N GLN A 431 -16.29 7.77 24.34
CA GLN A 431 -15.74 7.83 22.99
C GLN A 431 -16.46 6.85 22.05
N ARG A 432 -16.69 5.60 22.48
CA ARG A 432 -17.48 4.62 21.73
C ARG A 432 -18.94 5.08 21.50
N GLY A 433 -19.57 5.70 22.49
CA GLY A 433 -20.91 6.26 22.35
C GLY A 433 -20.99 7.45 21.38
N ARG A 434 -19.91 8.20 21.22
CA ARG A 434 -19.79 9.25 20.18
C ARG A 434 -19.66 8.65 18.79
N VAL A 435 -18.82 7.63 18.62
CA VAL A 435 -18.64 6.88 17.37
C VAL A 435 -19.95 6.18 16.99
N GLY A 436 -20.62 5.48 17.90
CA GLY A 436 -21.88 4.78 17.62
C GLY A 436 -23.09 5.69 17.31
N ARG A 437 -23.06 6.96 17.71
CA ARG A 437 -24.08 7.95 17.30
C ARG A 437 -23.82 8.57 15.92
N GLN A 438 -22.56 8.54 15.46
CA GLN A 438 -22.20 8.92 14.08
C GLN A 438 -22.47 7.78 13.10
N ASP A 439 -22.39 6.52 13.53
CA ASP A 439 -22.59 5.34 12.68
C ASP A 439 -24.06 4.93 12.48
N ALA A 440 -25.01 5.44 13.29
CA ALA A 440 -26.45 5.20 13.09
C ALA A 440 -27.02 5.89 11.83
N GLY A 441 -26.20 6.61 11.10
CA GLY A 441 -26.54 7.28 9.84
C GLY A 441 -25.52 7.00 8.71
N GLN A 442 -25.12 5.79 8.47
CA GLN A 442 -24.28 5.27 7.40
C GLN A 442 -23.02 4.58 7.94
N ALA A 443 -23.00 3.25 7.82
CA ALA A 443 -21.80 2.45 7.98
C ALA A 443 -20.86 2.70 6.79
N SER A 444 -20.06 3.76 6.88
CA SER A 444 -18.82 3.93 6.14
C SER A 444 -17.87 4.68 7.06
N PHE A 445 -16.77 4.01 7.45
CA PHE A 445 -15.60 4.73 7.94
C PHE A 445 -15.32 5.85 6.95
N PRO A 446 -15.06 7.09 7.39
CA PRO A 446 -14.60 8.08 6.45
C PRO A 446 -13.36 7.49 5.77
N PRO A 447 -13.31 7.46 4.43
CA PRO A 447 -12.10 7.07 3.73
C PRO A 447 -10.98 7.90 4.34
N ALA A 448 -9.80 7.29 4.50
CA ALA A 448 -8.59 8.00 4.93
C ALA A 448 -8.63 9.37 4.25
N ALA A 449 -8.50 10.45 5.04
CA ALA A 449 -8.68 11.80 4.50
C ALA A 449 -7.91 11.85 3.19
N PRO A 450 -8.55 12.17 2.07
CA PRO A 450 -7.87 12.17 0.79
C PRO A 450 -6.59 13.00 0.95
N PRO A 451 -5.50 12.64 0.29
CA PRO A 451 -4.28 13.43 0.36
C PRO A 451 -4.68 14.90 0.13
N PRO A 452 -4.10 15.84 0.92
CA PRO A 452 -4.53 17.23 0.88
C PRO A 452 -4.63 17.70 -0.57
N SER A 453 -5.74 18.35 -0.95
CA SER A 453 -5.92 18.84 -2.31
C SER A 453 -4.79 19.79 -2.68
N ALA A 454 -4.51 19.96 -3.96
CA ALA A 454 -3.50 20.93 -4.42
C ALA A 454 -3.78 22.34 -3.87
N GLU A 455 -5.06 22.71 -3.75
CA GLU A 455 -5.52 23.95 -3.13
C GLU A 455 -5.14 24.04 -1.66
N GLU A 456 -5.40 22.98 -0.91
CA GLU A 456 -5.10 22.88 0.52
C GLU A 456 -3.59 22.92 0.79
N GLN A 457 -2.78 22.28 -0.07
CA GLN A 457 -1.33 22.30 0.02
C GLN A 457 -0.77 23.70 -0.21
N LEU A 458 -1.25 24.41 -1.25
CA LEU A 458 -0.81 25.79 -1.51
C LEU A 458 -1.19 26.75 -0.39
N ILE A 459 -2.41 26.66 0.13
CA ILE A 459 -2.88 27.48 1.24
C ILE A 459 -2.07 27.21 2.50
N TYR A 460 -1.79 25.94 2.80
CA TYR A 460 -0.91 25.56 3.90
C TYR A 460 0.48 26.16 3.76
N ILE A 461 1.11 26.06 2.57
CA ILE A 461 2.43 26.62 2.31
C ILE A 461 2.40 28.15 2.46
N ALA A 462 1.39 28.82 1.91
CA ALA A 462 1.27 30.28 2.00
C ALA A 462 1.07 30.79 3.44
N LEU A 463 0.38 30.02 4.29
CA LEU A 463 0.16 30.36 5.71
C LEU A 463 1.40 30.15 6.57
N ASN A 464 2.18 29.10 6.30
CA ASN A 464 3.29 28.68 7.16
C ASN A 464 4.68 29.12 6.65
N TYR A 465 4.80 29.51 5.36
CA TYR A 465 6.05 29.93 4.74
C TYR A 465 5.89 31.32 4.08
N PRO A 466 6.15 32.41 4.80
CA PRO A 466 5.92 33.81 4.32
C PRO A 466 6.61 34.11 3.00
N THR A 467 7.78 33.54 2.73
CA THR A 467 8.55 33.71 1.48
C THR A 467 7.83 33.19 0.22
N TRP A 468 6.85 32.31 0.39
CA TRP A 468 6.07 31.74 -0.72
C TRP A 468 4.68 32.38 -0.89
N ARG A 469 4.24 33.17 0.08
CA ARG A 469 2.92 33.77 0.12
C ARG A 469 2.63 34.64 -1.12
N GLU A 470 3.52 35.58 -1.42
CA GLU A 470 3.39 36.51 -2.54
C GLU A 470 3.33 35.76 -3.88
N ARG A 471 4.19 34.78 -4.07
CA ARG A 471 4.19 33.95 -5.29
C ARG A 471 2.89 33.18 -5.46
N ILE A 472 2.34 32.61 -4.40
CA ILE A 472 1.08 31.86 -4.43
C ILE A 472 -0.09 32.82 -4.63
N ALA A 473 -0.10 33.96 -3.94
CA ALA A 473 -1.13 34.98 -4.10
C ALA A 473 -1.19 35.55 -5.52
N THR A 474 -0.05 35.67 -6.21
CA THR A 474 0.03 36.15 -7.60
C THR A 474 -0.38 35.06 -8.61
N ALA A 475 -0.07 33.80 -8.33
CA ALA A 475 -0.27 32.70 -9.26
C ALA A 475 -1.65 32.04 -9.17
N LEU A 476 -2.38 32.22 -8.06
CA LEU A 476 -3.67 31.60 -7.77
C LEU A 476 -4.76 32.68 -7.63
N ALA A 477 -5.82 32.57 -8.41
CA ALA A 477 -7.00 33.43 -8.24
C ALA A 477 -8.00 32.79 -7.25
N PRO A 478 -8.81 33.60 -6.51
CA PRO A 478 -9.81 33.07 -5.59
C PRO A 478 -10.77 32.06 -6.24
N GLU A 479 -11.09 32.25 -7.51
CA GLU A 479 -11.98 31.38 -8.29
C GLU A 479 -11.36 30.00 -8.57
N ASP A 480 -10.04 29.89 -8.52
CA ASP A 480 -9.31 28.64 -8.71
C ASP A 480 -9.40 27.73 -7.46
N VAL A 481 -9.74 28.29 -6.30
CA VAL A 481 -9.95 27.55 -5.05
C VAL A 481 -11.42 27.09 -4.97
N ARG A 482 -11.67 25.80 -5.11
CA ARG A 482 -13.02 25.22 -5.21
C ARG A 482 -13.72 25.11 -3.88
N ASP A 483 -12.96 24.74 -2.84
CA ASP A 483 -13.50 24.64 -1.47
C ASP A 483 -13.84 26.05 -0.97
N PRO A 484 -15.11 26.32 -0.59
CA PRO A 484 -15.56 27.65 -0.17
C PRO A 484 -14.87 28.15 1.11
N VAL A 485 -14.50 27.24 2.01
CA VAL A 485 -13.82 27.59 3.27
C VAL A 485 -12.35 27.93 2.99
N LEU A 486 -11.67 27.12 2.16
CA LEU A 486 -10.29 27.41 1.73
C LEU A 486 -10.21 28.67 0.89
N ARG A 487 -11.20 28.94 0.01
CA ARG A 487 -11.28 30.18 -0.77
C ARG A 487 -11.38 31.41 0.16
N ARG A 488 -12.17 31.31 1.20
CA ARG A 488 -12.31 32.39 2.17
C ARG A 488 -11.00 32.62 2.94
N ILE A 489 -10.35 31.55 3.37
CA ILE A 489 -9.03 31.62 3.99
C ILE A 489 -8.02 32.26 3.04
N PHE A 490 -8.04 31.89 1.78
CA PHE A 490 -7.16 32.46 0.76
C PHE A 490 -7.34 33.98 0.63
N ILE A 491 -8.59 34.44 0.50
CA ILE A 491 -8.91 35.87 0.36
C ILE A 491 -8.53 36.64 1.63
N GLU A 492 -8.86 36.14 2.82
CA GLU A 492 -8.68 36.88 4.07
C GLU A 492 -7.23 36.85 4.60
N PHE A 493 -6.45 35.80 4.31
CA PHE A 493 -5.15 35.60 4.94
C PHE A 493 -3.97 35.55 3.97
N ILE A 494 -4.19 35.36 2.67
CA ILE A 494 -3.10 35.15 1.72
C ILE A 494 -3.09 36.23 0.62
N GLN A 495 -4.26 36.63 0.09
CA GLN A 495 -4.35 37.62 -0.96
C GLN A 495 -3.92 39.00 -0.42
N THR A 496 -2.98 39.65 -1.10
CA THR A 496 -2.56 41.02 -0.78
C THR A 496 -3.50 42.01 -1.48
N ASP A 497 -3.82 43.13 -0.82
CA ASP A 497 -4.47 44.27 -1.45
C ASP A 497 -3.49 45.06 -2.33
N GLU A 498 -4.00 46.07 -3.09
CA GLU A 498 -3.18 46.94 -3.97
C GLU A 498 -2.08 47.71 -3.23
N SER A 499 -2.11 47.76 -1.86
CA SER A 499 -1.09 48.40 -1.03
C SER A 499 0.07 47.45 -0.65
N GLY A 500 0.01 46.17 -1.07
CA GLY A 500 1.02 45.18 -0.78
C GLY A 500 0.98 44.65 0.67
N VAL A 501 -0.03 45.04 1.43
CA VAL A 501 -0.23 44.60 2.82
C VAL A 501 -1.22 43.45 2.81
N SER A 502 -0.82 42.29 3.29
CA SER A 502 -1.74 41.16 3.49
C SER A 502 -2.67 41.51 4.68
N PRO A 503 -4.00 41.50 4.49
CA PRO A 503 -4.95 41.79 5.57
C PRO A 503 -4.80 40.82 6.77
N GLY A 504 -4.22 39.67 6.53
CA GLY A 504 -4.03 38.58 7.49
C GLY A 504 -2.61 38.40 8.03
N SER A 505 -1.74 39.43 8.01
CA SER A 505 -0.52 39.34 8.80
C SER A 505 -0.88 39.13 10.30
N PRO A 506 -0.07 38.40 11.08
CA PRO A 506 -0.37 38.11 12.50
C PRO A 506 -0.73 39.32 13.35
N GLU A 507 -0.31 40.52 12.90
CA GLU A 507 -0.56 41.79 13.58
C GLU A 507 -1.91 42.44 13.21
N ASN A 508 -2.49 42.09 12.04
CA ASN A 508 -3.73 42.69 11.51
C ASN A 508 -4.88 41.70 11.30
N ALA A 509 -4.64 40.40 11.50
CA ALA A 509 -5.67 39.39 11.32
C ALA A 509 -6.78 39.54 12.39
N ARG A 510 -8.05 39.48 11.96
CA ARG A 510 -9.17 39.34 12.90
C ARG A 510 -8.88 38.16 13.84
N PRO A 511 -9.05 38.34 15.17
CA PRO A 511 -8.84 37.22 16.12
C PRO A 511 -9.59 35.98 15.66
N LEU A 512 -8.94 34.81 15.79
CA LEU A 512 -9.51 33.52 15.37
C LEU A 512 -10.91 33.28 15.97
N SER A 513 -11.12 33.74 17.21
CA SER A 513 -12.39 33.68 17.92
C SER A 513 -13.54 34.50 17.29
N LEU A 514 -13.23 35.42 16.39
CA LEU A 514 -14.21 36.25 15.67
C LEU A 514 -14.47 35.76 14.22
N GLN A 515 -13.81 34.70 13.81
CA GLN A 515 -14.03 34.04 12.52
C GLN A 515 -15.23 33.09 12.60
N PRO A 516 -15.92 32.79 11.47
CA PRO A 516 -16.92 31.74 11.42
C PRO A 516 -16.37 30.38 11.89
N GLU A 517 -17.18 29.56 12.49
CA GLU A 517 -16.77 28.32 13.17
C GLU A 517 -16.12 27.29 12.22
N ASP A 518 -16.54 27.24 10.96
CA ASP A 518 -15.95 26.41 9.91
C ASP A 518 -14.55 26.91 9.49
N VAL A 519 -14.36 28.23 9.41
CA VAL A 519 -13.06 28.87 9.15
C VAL A 519 -12.13 28.67 10.33
N GLN A 520 -12.62 28.85 11.58
CA GLN A 520 -11.83 28.60 12.79
C GLN A 520 -11.32 27.16 12.83
N ARG A 521 -12.19 26.17 12.59
CA ARG A 521 -11.82 24.75 12.59
C ARG A 521 -10.80 24.43 11.49
N ARG A 522 -10.96 25.01 10.30
CA ARG A 522 -10.06 24.75 9.18
C ARG A 522 -8.69 25.40 9.37
N LEU A 523 -8.65 26.66 9.82
CA LEU A 523 -7.40 27.36 10.16
C LEU A 523 -6.67 26.65 11.29
N SER A 524 -7.36 26.28 12.36
CA SER A 524 -6.77 25.51 13.46
C SER A 524 -6.21 24.16 12.97
N SER A 525 -6.90 23.50 12.04
CA SER A 525 -6.40 22.26 11.40
C SER A 525 -5.15 22.51 10.55
N LEU A 526 -5.09 23.61 9.79
CA LEU A 526 -3.94 23.97 8.96
C LEU A 526 -2.73 24.43 9.79
N TRP A 527 -2.95 25.11 10.91
CA TRP A 527 -1.89 25.53 11.83
C TRP A 527 -1.45 24.43 12.82
N ALA A 528 -2.40 23.57 13.27
CA ALA A 528 -2.10 22.44 14.14
C ALA A 528 -1.49 21.24 13.40
N ARG A 529 -1.45 21.26 12.09
CA ARG A 529 -0.57 20.44 11.31
C ARG A 529 0.84 20.99 11.48
N ASP A 530 1.41 20.79 12.68
CA ASP A 530 2.84 20.96 12.88
C ASP A 530 3.50 19.59 12.60
N PRO A 531 3.97 19.37 11.41
CA PRO A 531 4.85 18.25 11.11
C PRO A 531 6.32 18.62 11.45
N TRP A 532 6.61 19.91 11.85
CA TRP A 532 7.95 20.44 11.71
C TRP A 532 8.33 21.26 12.94
N SER A 533 9.13 20.65 13.78
CA SER A 533 9.97 21.35 14.74
C SER A 533 10.97 22.26 14.02
N VAL A 534 11.42 23.29 14.72
CA VAL A 534 12.28 24.42 14.35
C VAL A 534 13.56 24.08 13.54
N ASP A 535 13.89 22.81 13.37
CA ASP A 535 15.07 22.33 12.62
C ASP A 535 14.83 22.18 11.09
N ALA A 536 13.66 22.57 10.59
CA ALA A 536 13.28 22.40 9.18
C ALA A 536 13.90 23.46 8.23
N GLU A 537 14.49 24.52 8.73
CA GLU A 537 15.25 25.46 7.88
C GLU A 537 16.56 24.86 7.36
N GLU A 538 17.12 23.84 8.05
CA GLU A 538 18.35 23.14 7.65
C GLU A 538 18.15 21.75 7.03
N SER A 539 16.98 21.12 7.19
CA SER A 539 16.75 19.73 6.78
C SER A 539 15.53 19.53 5.87
N GLY A 540 15.60 19.94 4.61
CA GLY A 540 14.77 19.41 3.52
C GLY A 540 13.24 19.38 3.65
N ASP A 541 12.57 19.35 2.52
CA ASP A 541 11.13 19.50 2.29
C ASP A 541 10.26 18.36 2.84
N PRO A 542 9.26 18.71 3.59
CA PRO A 542 8.33 17.81 4.28
C PRO A 542 7.26 17.15 3.44
N LEU A 543 6.87 17.75 2.35
CA LEU A 543 5.74 17.27 1.54
C LEU A 543 6.17 16.32 0.42
N THR A 544 7.45 16.31 0.06
CA THR A 544 7.97 15.55 -1.09
C THR A 544 9.05 14.54 -0.74
N GLY A 545 9.51 14.46 0.53
CA GLY A 545 10.60 13.57 0.94
C GLY A 545 11.96 13.95 0.35
N GLY A 546 12.08 15.13 -0.29
CA GLY A 546 13.31 15.65 -0.89
C GLY A 546 14.02 16.64 0.03
N LYS A 547 15.32 16.50 0.21
CA LYS A 547 16.14 17.40 1.02
C LYS A 547 16.56 18.63 0.20
N GLY A 548 16.10 19.84 0.59
CA GLY A 548 16.61 21.13 0.09
C GLY A 548 15.56 22.14 -0.42
N PRO A 549 15.92 23.41 -0.58
CA PRO A 549 15.01 24.51 -1.00
C PRO A 549 14.35 24.32 -2.38
N GLY A 550 14.89 23.42 -3.20
CA GLY A 550 14.30 23.07 -4.50
C GLY A 550 13.04 22.23 -4.46
N ALA A 551 12.71 21.61 -3.34
CA ALA A 551 11.59 20.69 -3.22
C ALA A 551 10.27 21.44 -2.97
N LEU A 552 10.24 22.43 -2.08
CA LEU A 552 9.08 23.31 -1.87
C LEU A 552 8.69 24.00 -3.18
N ARG A 553 9.69 24.43 -3.96
CA ARG A 553 9.46 25.01 -5.28
C ARG A 553 8.75 24.03 -6.21
N ARG A 554 9.21 22.77 -6.27
CA ARG A 554 8.57 21.73 -7.09
C ARG A 554 7.15 21.46 -6.65
N THR A 555 6.90 21.34 -5.35
CA THR A 555 5.54 21.11 -4.81
C THR A 555 4.61 22.27 -5.18
N VAL A 556 5.03 23.52 -5.04
CA VAL A 556 4.24 24.68 -5.46
C VAL A 556 3.96 24.64 -6.96
N ASP A 557 4.99 24.41 -7.78
CA ASP A 557 4.85 24.35 -9.24
C ASP A 557 3.91 23.21 -9.66
N ASP A 558 4.03 22.02 -9.08
CA ASP A 558 3.17 20.85 -9.35
C ASP A 558 1.71 21.10 -8.93
N CYS A 559 1.49 21.73 -7.78
CA CYS A 559 0.14 22.10 -7.34
C CYS A 559 -0.50 23.13 -8.27
N LEU A 560 0.23 24.16 -8.69
CA LEU A 560 -0.26 25.17 -9.63
C LEU A 560 -0.59 24.56 -10.99
N VAL A 561 0.26 23.66 -11.51
CA VAL A 561 -0.01 22.91 -12.75
C VAL A 561 -1.28 22.07 -12.60
N ARG A 562 -1.45 21.38 -11.49
CA ARG A 562 -2.64 20.55 -11.24
C ARG A 562 -3.93 21.36 -11.15
N ILE A 563 -3.90 22.52 -10.50
CA ILE A 563 -5.06 23.44 -10.44
C ILE A 563 -5.41 23.97 -11.83
N SER A 564 -4.43 24.39 -12.63
CA SER A 564 -4.61 24.82 -14.01
C SER A 564 -5.24 23.72 -14.88
N GLN A 565 -4.79 22.47 -14.73
CA GLN A 565 -5.39 21.31 -15.43
C GLN A 565 -6.85 21.08 -15.03
N LEU A 566 -7.16 21.16 -13.74
CA LEU A 566 -8.52 21.00 -13.22
C LEU A 566 -9.45 22.12 -13.69
N ARG A 567 -8.97 23.37 -13.76
CA ARG A 567 -9.69 24.51 -14.33
C ARG A 567 -10.01 24.28 -15.81
N SER A 568 -9.00 23.93 -16.60
CA SER A 568 -9.17 23.64 -18.04
C SER A 568 -10.11 22.46 -18.30
N ALA A 569 -10.13 21.45 -17.42
CA ALA A 569 -11.07 20.33 -17.50
C ALA A 569 -12.51 20.77 -17.18
N ALA A 570 -12.71 21.62 -16.17
CA ALA A 570 -14.01 22.14 -15.80
C ALA A 570 -14.58 23.06 -16.89
N GLU A 571 -13.74 23.93 -17.49
CA GLU A 571 -14.11 24.79 -18.61
C GLU A 571 -14.55 23.96 -19.83
N ARG A 572 -13.81 22.90 -20.18
CA ARG A 572 -14.20 21.97 -21.26
C ARG A 572 -15.51 21.26 -20.96
N GLN A 573 -15.74 20.85 -19.71
CA GLN A 573 -16.98 20.18 -19.32
C GLN A 573 -18.18 21.15 -19.35
N ALA A 574 -17.99 22.39 -18.90
CA ALA A 574 -19.02 23.43 -18.98
C ALA A 574 -19.39 23.75 -20.41
N LEU A 575 -18.38 23.93 -21.31
CA LEU A 575 -18.60 24.10 -22.72
C LEU A 575 -19.37 22.94 -23.35
N ARG A 576 -18.99 21.70 -23.04
CA ARG A 576 -19.67 20.50 -23.55
C ARG A 576 -21.15 20.48 -23.14
N ARG A 577 -21.46 20.78 -21.86
CA ARG A 577 -22.86 20.87 -21.39
C ARG A 577 -23.64 21.98 -22.06
N ALA A 578 -23.00 23.12 -22.29
CA ALA A 578 -23.63 24.25 -22.98
C ALA A 578 -23.91 23.91 -24.46
N LEU A 579 -22.99 23.23 -25.14
CA LEU A 579 -23.20 22.75 -26.51
C LEU A 579 -24.30 21.70 -26.60
N GLU A 580 -24.33 20.73 -25.67
CA GLU A 580 -25.40 19.73 -25.58
C GLU A 580 -26.78 20.36 -25.28
N ALA A 581 -26.80 21.46 -24.54
CA ALA A 581 -28.05 22.21 -24.29
C ALA A 581 -28.50 23.02 -25.54
N ALA A 582 -27.56 23.67 -26.25
CA ALA A 582 -27.86 24.37 -27.48
C ALA A 582 -28.36 23.43 -28.59
N ASP A 583 -27.73 22.26 -28.72
CA ASP A 583 -28.14 21.21 -29.66
C ASP A 583 -29.57 20.66 -29.35
N ARG A 584 -29.88 20.43 -28.08
CA ARG A 584 -31.24 20.00 -27.65
C ARG A 584 -32.31 21.04 -27.94
N ASN A 585 -31.95 22.33 -27.91
CA ASN A 585 -32.86 23.45 -28.20
C ASN A 585 -32.92 23.82 -29.70
N GLY A 586 -32.12 23.15 -30.53
CA GLY A 586 -32.02 23.42 -31.97
C GLY A 586 -31.36 24.78 -32.30
N ASP A 587 -30.64 25.38 -31.34
CA ASP A 587 -30.01 26.70 -31.47
C ASP A 587 -28.56 26.58 -31.97
N SER A 588 -28.42 26.41 -33.29
CA SER A 588 -27.12 26.29 -33.96
C SER A 588 -26.28 27.57 -33.88
N GLU A 589 -26.92 28.76 -33.81
CA GLU A 589 -26.20 30.02 -33.65
C GLU A 589 -25.54 30.15 -32.28
N GLN A 590 -26.23 29.75 -31.25
CA GLN A 590 -25.69 29.72 -29.88
C GLN A 590 -24.51 28.74 -29.77
N ALA A 591 -24.57 27.56 -30.39
CA ALA A 591 -23.49 26.60 -30.43
C ALA A 591 -22.23 27.17 -31.11
N VAL A 592 -22.37 27.87 -32.22
CA VAL A 592 -21.26 28.53 -32.94
C VAL A 592 -20.64 29.65 -32.10
N ARG A 593 -21.46 30.48 -31.41
CA ARG A 593 -20.98 31.53 -30.51
C ARG A 593 -20.16 30.95 -29.34
N LEU A 594 -20.65 29.93 -28.69
CA LEU A 594 -19.96 29.24 -27.56
C LEU A 594 -18.59 28.71 -27.99
N LEU A 595 -18.50 28.12 -29.19
CA LEU A 595 -17.22 27.64 -29.73
C LEU A 595 -16.27 28.81 -30.09
N ALA A 596 -16.78 29.90 -30.64
CA ALA A 596 -15.96 31.06 -31.03
C ALA A 596 -15.40 31.85 -29.81
N GLU A 597 -16.13 31.87 -28.72
CA GLU A 597 -15.76 32.57 -27.49
C GLU A 597 -14.83 31.77 -26.59
N HIS A 598 -14.68 30.48 -26.80
CA HIS A 598 -13.88 29.62 -25.91
C HIS A 598 -12.38 29.98 -25.98
N PRO A 599 -11.67 30.10 -24.84
CA PRO A 599 -10.27 30.53 -24.78
C PRO A 599 -9.30 29.65 -25.57
N SER A 600 -9.58 28.38 -25.78
CA SER A 600 -8.74 27.48 -26.59
C SER A 600 -8.80 27.77 -28.07
N VAL A 601 -9.91 28.33 -28.58
CA VAL A 601 -10.07 28.74 -29.99
C VAL A 601 -9.42 30.09 -30.22
N LYS A 602 -9.51 30.99 -29.24
CA LYS A 602 -8.85 32.32 -29.33
C LYS A 602 -7.33 32.20 -29.34
N ARG A 603 -6.74 31.24 -28.63
CA ARG A 603 -5.27 31.02 -28.67
C ARG A 603 -4.78 30.42 -29.98
N GLY A 604 -5.60 29.65 -30.71
CA GLY A 604 -5.25 29.09 -32.02
C GLY A 604 -5.27 30.17 -33.17
N ARG A 605 -6.01 31.28 -33.00
CA ARG A 605 -6.02 32.38 -33.98
C ARG A 605 -4.91 33.44 -33.79
N ALA A 606 -4.21 33.41 -32.65
CA ALA A 606 -3.08 34.33 -32.39
C ALA A 606 -1.72 33.77 -32.84
N ILE A 607 -1.70 32.60 -33.51
CA ILE A 607 -0.49 31.91 -34.00
C ILE A 607 -0.62 31.70 -35.55
N GLN A 608 -1.57 32.30 -36.19
CA GLN A 608 -1.59 32.56 -37.63
C GLN A 608 -1.47 34.10 -37.86
#